data_84dc255e8685a38a3d3246194fb7dad8
#
_entry.id   84dc255e8685a38a3d3246194fb7dad8
#
_cell.length_a   1.000
_cell.length_b   1.000
_cell.length_c   1.000
_cell.angle_alpha   90.00
_cell.angle_beta   90.00
_cell.angle_gamma   90.00
#
_symmetry.space_group_name_H-M   'P 1'
#
loop_
_entity.id
_entity.type
_entity.pdbx_description
1 polymer ?
#
loop_
_entity_poly.entity_id
_entity_poly.type
_entity_poly.pdbx_seq_one_letter_code
_entity_poly.pdbx_strand_id
1 'polypeptide(L)'
;MAKARLVEIDLPDFGMPDVRPEIPAQLYAARITQLRRRAEERRYDRLVVYADREHSATLSYLTGFDPRFEEALLILGPTGDATILVGNECRGMAAQAPLRMHTVLFQEFSLPGQPRNRSLALAEILAAEGIGKGSRVGVVGWKSYASHETIDVPAFIVDDLRQLTGSAGLVENATDLLIDAADGMRVINEVEQLAAFEYAACQTSDGIRRVLFGLEPGMTESEAVRLLRWNGMPLSCHLMLSAGPRASLGMLSPGDRKIERGDRFTVAFGVWGALNCRAGFVVSGANELPGGIADYVDKLVEPYFSAIAEWYSALHVGQTGGALYEIVRRHLGGPFFGVSLNPGHQIHLDEWVNSPISKGSRVELRSGMAFQVDVIPGTGTDYFTTNIEDGLALADESLRAAFADRYPSAWQRIQARRQFMSEALGITLHPDVLPFSNIPAYLPPFLLRPDLAMTKAH
;
A
#
# COMPACT_ATOMS: atom_id res chain seq x y z
N MET A 1 7.77 13.08 -28.61
CA MET A 1 7.80 11.70 -28.09
C MET A 1 6.93 10.84 -29.01
N ALA A 2 7.29 9.55 -29.20
CA ALA A 2 6.45 8.63 -29.99
C ALA A 2 5.07 8.49 -29.32
N LYS A 3 4.00 8.46 -30.12
CA LYS A 3 2.62 8.22 -29.67
C LYS A 3 2.53 6.75 -29.23
N ALA A 4 1.88 6.50 -28.11
CA ALA A 4 1.66 5.11 -27.68
C ALA A 4 0.65 4.42 -28.62
N ARG A 5 0.78 3.11 -28.75
CA ARG A 5 -0.06 2.32 -29.67
C ARG A 5 -0.38 0.94 -29.05
N LEU A 6 -1.45 0.35 -29.51
CA LEU A 6 -1.87 -0.99 -29.13
C LEU A 6 -1.22 -2.02 -30.08
N VAL A 7 -0.52 -2.99 -29.50
CA VAL A 7 0.15 -4.09 -30.27
C VAL A 7 0.03 -5.40 -29.51
N GLU A 8 0.27 -6.49 -30.20
CA GLU A 8 0.42 -7.81 -29.55
C GLU A 8 1.75 -7.85 -28.79
N ILE A 9 1.68 -8.15 -27.49
CA ILE A 9 2.83 -8.23 -26.59
C ILE A 9 2.76 -9.55 -25.84
N ASP A 10 3.77 -10.39 -26.00
CA ASP A 10 3.94 -11.56 -25.15
C ASP A 10 4.42 -11.11 -23.77
N LEU A 11 3.57 -11.26 -22.75
CA LEU A 11 3.91 -10.91 -21.36
C LEU A 11 4.72 -12.06 -20.75
N PRO A 12 6.02 -11.87 -20.45
CA PRO A 12 6.86 -12.94 -19.92
C PRO A 12 6.37 -13.48 -18.57
N ASP A 13 6.72 -14.71 -18.28
CA ASP A 13 6.68 -15.23 -16.92
C ASP A 13 7.99 -14.83 -16.20
N PHE A 14 7.90 -13.87 -15.29
CA PHE A 14 9.05 -13.42 -14.49
C PHE A 14 9.37 -14.37 -13.33
N GLY A 15 8.55 -15.39 -13.10
CA GLY A 15 8.67 -16.34 -12.01
C GLY A 15 8.04 -15.85 -10.70
N MET A 16 7.77 -16.81 -9.84
CA MET A 16 7.21 -16.60 -8.49
C MET A 16 8.26 -16.95 -7.45
N PRO A 17 8.34 -16.18 -6.36
CA PRO A 17 9.20 -16.54 -5.22
C PRO A 17 8.59 -17.69 -4.42
N ASP A 18 9.42 -18.68 -4.08
CA ASP A 18 8.99 -19.86 -3.32
C ASP A 18 8.83 -19.58 -1.83
N VAL A 19 9.63 -18.67 -1.29
CA VAL A 19 9.70 -18.36 0.15
C VAL A 19 9.50 -16.86 0.39
N ARG A 20 8.63 -16.55 1.35
CA ARG A 20 8.45 -15.17 1.81
C ARG A 20 9.69 -14.73 2.59
N PRO A 21 10.32 -13.59 2.27
CA PRO A 21 11.40 -13.03 3.09
C PRO A 21 10.94 -12.76 4.52
N GLU A 22 11.74 -13.18 5.49
CA GLU A 22 11.49 -12.89 6.90
C GLU A 22 12.14 -11.57 7.29
N ILE A 23 11.46 -10.83 8.15
CA ILE A 23 12.04 -9.65 8.80
C ILE A 23 12.76 -10.12 10.07
N PRO A 24 14.09 -9.96 10.18
CA PRO A 24 14.84 -10.43 11.33
C PRO A 24 14.43 -9.75 12.65
N ALA A 25 14.44 -10.48 13.75
CA ALA A 25 14.10 -9.93 15.08
C ALA A 25 14.92 -8.69 15.45
N GLN A 26 16.20 -8.64 15.04
CA GLN A 26 17.09 -7.51 15.27
C GLN A 26 16.59 -6.23 14.59
N LEU A 27 15.88 -6.35 13.46
CA LEU A 27 15.35 -5.20 12.74
C LEU A 27 14.19 -4.55 13.51
N TYR A 28 13.30 -5.36 14.11
CA TYR A 28 12.26 -4.82 15.00
C TYR A 28 12.87 -4.08 16.20
N ALA A 29 13.92 -4.63 16.82
CA ALA A 29 14.62 -3.98 17.92
C ALA A 29 15.27 -2.64 17.46
N ALA A 30 15.84 -2.60 16.27
CA ALA A 30 16.42 -1.38 15.69
C ALA A 30 15.33 -0.32 15.43
N ARG A 31 14.15 -0.71 14.92
CA ARG A 31 12.99 0.16 14.70
C ARG A 31 12.49 0.78 16.03
N ILE A 32 12.39 -0.01 17.09
CA ILE A 32 12.05 0.51 18.42
C ILE A 32 13.09 1.51 18.91
N THR A 33 14.36 1.22 18.74
CA THR A 33 15.45 2.14 19.12
C THR A 33 15.36 3.47 18.35
N GLN A 34 15.09 3.40 17.06
CA GLN A 34 14.89 4.58 16.21
C GLN A 34 13.65 5.38 16.62
N LEU A 35 12.54 4.71 16.91
CA LEU A 35 11.30 5.37 17.34
C LEU A 35 11.50 6.10 18.68
N ARG A 36 12.22 5.49 19.64
CA ARG A 36 12.58 6.14 20.91
C ARG A 36 13.40 7.40 20.71
N ARG A 37 14.40 7.36 19.83
CA ARG A 37 15.18 8.55 19.51
C ARG A 37 14.31 9.68 18.96
N ARG A 38 13.38 9.37 18.02
CA ARG A 38 12.45 10.35 17.47
C ARG A 38 11.48 10.90 18.53
N ALA A 39 11.05 10.04 19.46
CA ALA A 39 10.23 10.45 20.60
C ALA A 39 10.98 11.44 21.53
N GLU A 40 12.25 11.17 21.78
CA GLU A 40 13.12 12.05 22.57
C GLU A 40 13.29 13.43 21.89
N GLU A 41 13.52 13.46 20.58
CA GLU A 41 13.60 14.69 19.77
C GLU A 41 12.33 15.55 19.89
N ARG A 42 11.15 14.90 20.01
CA ARG A 42 9.83 15.54 20.27
C ARG A 42 9.55 15.77 21.76
N ARG A 43 10.42 15.33 22.67
CA ARG A 43 10.30 15.42 24.13
C ARG A 43 9.07 14.66 24.65
N TYR A 44 8.74 13.51 24.08
CA TYR A 44 7.74 12.61 24.65
C TYR A 44 8.38 11.75 25.74
N ASP A 45 7.71 11.68 26.90
CA ASP A 45 8.07 10.76 27.97
C ASP A 45 7.64 9.35 27.66
N ARG A 46 6.54 9.22 26.92
CA ARG A 46 5.97 7.94 26.46
C ARG A 46 5.37 8.07 25.06
N LEU A 47 5.43 6.96 24.32
CA LEU A 47 4.60 6.75 23.14
C LEU A 47 3.62 5.62 23.40
N VAL A 48 2.40 5.77 22.92
CA VAL A 48 1.40 4.71 22.86
C VAL A 48 1.02 4.48 21.42
N VAL A 49 1.03 3.22 20.96
CA VAL A 49 0.69 2.84 19.58
C VAL A 49 -0.53 1.93 19.65
N TYR A 50 -1.64 2.44 19.15
CA TYR A 50 -2.89 1.67 19.10
C TYR A 50 -2.96 0.85 17.80
N ALA A 51 -3.57 -0.33 17.88
CA ALA A 51 -3.90 -1.15 16.74
C ALA A 51 -5.22 -1.88 16.93
N ASP A 52 -5.96 -2.03 15.84
CA ASP A 52 -7.20 -2.79 15.75
C ASP A 52 -7.20 -3.68 14.49
N ARG A 53 -8.38 -4.21 14.13
CA ARG A 53 -8.55 -5.13 13.00
C ARG A 53 -8.15 -4.54 11.65
N GLU A 54 -8.32 -3.25 11.45
CA GLU A 54 -7.99 -2.57 10.19
C GLU A 54 -6.68 -1.77 10.29
N HIS A 55 -6.38 -1.20 11.46
CA HIS A 55 -5.25 -0.29 11.67
C HIS A 55 -4.11 -0.98 12.44
N SER A 56 -3.67 -2.16 11.96
CA SER A 56 -2.64 -2.96 12.63
C SER A 56 -1.22 -2.79 12.05
N ALA A 57 -1.09 -2.15 10.90
CA ALA A 57 0.16 -2.12 10.14
C ALA A 57 1.33 -1.45 10.89
N THR A 58 1.09 -0.35 11.61
CA THR A 58 2.14 0.32 12.41
C THR A 58 2.64 -0.59 13.55
N LEU A 59 1.74 -1.23 14.28
CA LEU A 59 2.12 -2.16 15.34
C LEU A 59 2.89 -3.35 14.77
N SER A 60 2.41 -3.93 13.67
CA SER A 60 3.07 -5.06 13.00
C SER A 60 4.46 -4.68 12.47
N TYR A 61 4.63 -3.47 11.93
CA TYR A 61 5.93 -2.95 11.51
C TYR A 61 6.93 -2.85 12.67
N LEU A 62 6.45 -2.41 13.85
CA LEU A 62 7.30 -2.19 15.01
C LEU A 62 7.63 -3.48 15.78
N THR A 63 6.75 -4.47 15.74
CA THR A 63 6.82 -5.63 16.65
C THR A 63 6.80 -6.99 15.97
N GLY A 64 6.34 -7.07 14.72
CA GLY A 64 6.02 -8.32 14.05
C GLY A 64 4.71 -8.98 14.55
N PHE A 65 3.97 -8.32 15.44
CA PHE A 65 2.70 -8.80 15.97
C PHE A 65 1.51 -8.17 15.23
N ASP A 66 0.58 -9.00 14.80
CA ASP A 66 -0.67 -8.60 14.17
C ASP A 66 -1.87 -8.90 15.08
N PRO A 67 -2.54 -7.88 15.66
CA PRO A 67 -3.68 -8.06 16.56
C PRO A 67 -5.03 -8.11 15.82
N ARG A 68 -5.09 -8.36 14.51
CA ARG A 68 -6.31 -8.22 13.67
C ARG A 68 -7.52 -9.00 14.13
N PHE A 69 -7.42 -9.80 15.16
CA PHE A 69 -8.55 -10.49 15.77
C PHE A 69 -9.21 -9.67 16.89
N GLU A 70 -8.40 -8.94 17.70
CA GLU A 70 -8.82 -8.07 18.78
C GLU A 70 -8.20 -6.67 18.62
N GLU A 71 -7.90 -6.00 19.71
CA GLU A 71 -7.19 -4.72 19.78
C GLU A 71 -5.88 -4.89 20.55
N ALA A 72 -4.95 -3.96 20.36
CA ALA A 72 -3.71 -3.90 21.14
C ALA A 72 -3.24 -2.45 21.35
N LEU A 73 -2.51 -2.22 22.44
CA LEU A 73 -1.86 -0.95 22.76
C LEU A 73 -0.42 -1.20 23.17
N LEU A 74 0.53 -0.76 22.34
CA LEU A 74 1.96 -0.80 22.66
C LEU A 74 2.33 0.46 23.42
N ILE A 75 3.00 0.32 24.56
CA ILE A 75 3.52 1.43 25.37
C ILE A 75 5.05 1.37 25.34
N LEU A 76 5.65 2.50 24.94
CA LEU A 76 7.10 2.68 24.85
C LEU A 76 7.56 3.79 25.81
N GLY A 77 8.45 3.42 26.71
CA GLY A 77 9.24 4.39 27.47
C GLY A 77 10.57 4.73 26.79
N PRO A 78 11.33 5.69 27.32
CA PRO A 78 12.65 6.07 26.79
C PRO A 78 13.66 4.91 26.84
N THR A 79 13.50 4.00 27.78
CA THR A 79 14.33 2.84 28.01
C THR A 79 13.48 1.63 28.44
N GLY A 80 14.09 0.46 28.58
CA GLY A 80 13.43 -0.76 29.07
C GLY A 80 12.74 -1.54 27.95
N ASP A 81 12.03 -2.59 28.32
CA ASP A 81 11.25 -3.39 27.39
C ASP A 81 9.98 -2.62 26.97
N ALA A 82 9.48 -2.93 25.78
CA ALA A 82 8.18 -2.46 25.34
C ALA A 82 7.08 -3.23 26.08
N THR A 83 6.01 -2.56 26.49
CA THR A 83 4.83 -3.19 27.09
C THR A 83 3.70 -3.23 26.06
N ILE A 84 3.08 -4.41 25.88
CA ILE A 84 1.92 -4.57 25.00
C ILE A 84 0.70 -5.05 25.78
N LEU A 85 -0.39 -4.27 25.67
CA LEU A 85 -1.70 -4.61 26.18
C LEU A 85 -2.48 -5.35 25.11
N VAL A 86 -3.06 -6.49 25.46
CA VAL A 86 -3.85 -7.33 24.54
C VAL A 86 -5.04 -7.97 25.27
N GLY A 87 -6.06 -8.34 24.50
CA GLY A 87 -7.21 -9.07 24.99
C GLY A 87 -6.93 -10.56 25.27
N ASN A 88 -8.00 -11.29 25.56
CA ASN A 88 -7.93 -12.70 25.96
C ASN A 88 -7.34 -13.61 24.87
N GLU A 89 -7.75 -13.39 23.60
CA GLU A 89 -7.41 -14.26 22.46
C GLU A 89 -5.98 -13.98 21.96
N CYS A 90 -5.59 -12.70 21.89
CA CYS A 90 -4.31 -12.29 21.33
C CYS A 90 -3.11 -12.46 22.26
N ARG A 91 -3.32 -12.79 23.55
CA ARG A 91 -2.23 -12.90 24.54
C ARG A 91 -1.16 -13.92 24.16
N GLY A 92 -1.57 -15.10 23.68
CA GLY A 92 -0.64 -16.14 23.25
C GLY A 92 0.12 -15.78 21.99
N MET A 93 -0.51 -15.04 21.08
CA MET A 93 0.11 -14.56 19.83
C MET A 93 1.15 -13.47 20.10
N ALA A 94 0.84 -12.50 20.97
CA ALA A 94 1.78 -11.44 21.36
C ALA A 94 3.07 -12.00 21.99
N ALA A 95 2.97 -13.10 22.74
CA ALA A 95 4.12 -13.77 23.34
C ALA A 95 5.04 -14.48 22.32
N GLN A 96 4.56 -14.70 21.09
CA GLN A 96 5.34 -15.29 19.98
C GLN A 96 5.88 -14.23 19.01
N ALA A 97 5.64 -12.95 19.27
CA ALA A 97 6.12 -11.87 18.40
C ALA A 97 7.66 -11.88 18.32
N PRO A 98 8.25 -11.55 17.14
CA PRO A 98 9.70 -11.45 16.97
C PRO A 98 10.36 -10.45 17.91
N LEU A 99 9.69 -9.34 18.21
CA LEU A 99 10.11 -8.39 19.23
C LEU A 99 9.69 -8.92 20.62
N ARG A 100 10.66 -9.07 21.52
CA ARG A 100 10.36 -9.39 22.92
C ARG A 100 9.67 -8.20 23.61
N MET A 101 8.49 -8.45 24.20
CA MET A 101 7.68 -7.46 24.88
C MET A 101 7.16 -7.99 26.22
N HIS A 102 6.93 -7.08 27.18
CA HIS A 102 6.15 -7.39 28.37
C HIS A 102 4.66 -7.41 28.01
N THR A 103 4.02 -8.58 28.06
CA THR A 103 2.61 -8.73 27.68
C THR A 103 1.70 -8.58 28.90
N VAL A 104 0.81 -7.59 28.85
CA VAL A 104 -0.19 -7.30 29.86
C VAL A 104 -1.58 -7.64 29.33
N LEU A 105 -2.35 -8.39 30.11
CA LEU A 105 -3.75 -8.67 29.78
C LEU A 105 -4.59 -7.44 30.07
N PHE A 106 -5.28 -6.91 29.04
CA PHE A 106 -6.28 -5.86 29.16
C PHE A 106 -7.58 -6.32 28.51
N GLN A 107 -8.52 -6.81 29.33
CA GLN A 107 -9.68 -7.57 28.87
C GLN A 107 -10.75 -6.70 28.19
N GLU A 108 -10.67 -5.35 28.28
CA GLU A 108 -11.54 -4.46 27.49
C GLU A 108 -11.25 -4.55 25.98
N PHE A 109 -10.06 -5.00 25.60
CA PHE A 109 -9.72 -5.28 24.19
C PHE A 109 -10.26 -6.63 23.69
N SER A 110 -10.85 -7.43 24.57
CA SER A 110 -11.41 -8.72 24.19
C SER A 110 -12.75 -8.59 23.47
N LEU A 111 -13.10 -9.63 22.74
CA LEU A 111 -14.36 -9.70 22.02
C LEU A 111 -15.57 -9.52 22.96
N PRO A 112 -16.70 -9.00 22.46
CA PRO A 112 -17.93 -8.81 23.26
C PRO A 112 -18.36 -10.12 23.94
N GLY A 113 -18.73 -10.02 25.22
CA GLY A 113 -19.19 -11.18 26.03
C GLY A 113 -18.09 -12.05 26.60
N GLN A 114 -16.82 -11.79 26.31
CA GLN A 114 -15.71 -12.50 26.93
C GLN A 114 -15.49 -12.04 28.40
N PRO A 115 -14.83 -12.89 29.26
CA PRO A 115 -14.51 -12.52 30.64
C PRO A 115 -13.69 -11.23 30.74
N ARG A 116 -14.06 -10.33 31.70
CA ARG A 116 -13.41 -9.04 31.92
C ARG A 116 -13.03 -8.77 33.39
N ASN A 117 -12.86 -9.81 34.18
CA ASN A 117 -12.67 -9.70 35.64
C ASN A 117 -11.22 -9.95 36.12
N ARG A 118 -10.24 -9.99 35.20
CA ARG A 118 -8.85 -10.32 35.54
C ARG A 118 -7.83 -9.23 35.19
N SER A 119 -8.24 -8.18 34.46
CA SER A 119 -7.36 -7.07 34.15
C SER A 119 -7.59 -5.89 35.07
N LEU A 120 -6.54 -5.11 35.27
CA LEU A 120 -6.63 -3.78 35.91
C LEU A 120 -7.35 -2.80 34.96
N ALA A 121 -7.79 -1.67 35.49
CA ALA A 121 -8.28 -0.56 34.70
C ALA A 121 -7.13 0.03 33.83
N LEU A 122 -7.47 0.60 32.67
CA LEU A 122 -6.46 1.15 31.75
C LEU A 122 -5.61 2.23 32.44
N ALA A 123 -6.25 3.11 33.19
CA ALA A 123 -5.55 4.18 33.94
C ALA A 123 -4.53 3.62 34.94
N GLU A 124 -4.81 2.50 35.59
CA GLU A 124 -3.88 1.86 36.52
C GLU A 124 -2.66 1.28 35.78
N ILE A 125 -2.89 0.64 34.63
CA ILE A 125 -1.82 0.09 33.79
C ILE A 125 -0.94 1.23 33.25
N LEU A 126 -1.56 2.30 32.70
CA LEU A 126 -0.84 3.45 32.17
C LEU A 126 0.00 4.16 33.24
N ALA A 127 -0.54 4.27 34.47
CA ALA A 127 0.18 4.83 35.60
C ALA A 127 1.37 3.96 36.02
N ALA A 128 1.21 2.62 36.03
CA ALA A 128 2.30 1.67 36.31
C ALA A 128 3.42 1.75 35.24
N GLU A 129 3.08 2.08 34.02
CA GLU A 129 4.02 2.33 32.91
C GLU A 129 4.65 3.74 32.98
N GLY A 130 4.36 4.52 34.02
CA GLY A 130 4.98 5.81 34.31
C GLY A 130 4.33 7.00 33.58
N ILE A 131 3.07 6.88 33.19
CA ILE A 131 2.27 8.00 32.69
C ILE A 131 1.56 8.66 33.88
N GLY A 132 1.81 9.93 34.13
CA GLY A 132 1.27 10.66 35.25
C GLY A 132 1.23 12.16 35.02
N LYS A 133 0.96 12.91 36.10
CA LYS A 133 0.81 14.37 36.03
C LYS A 133 2.01 15.03 35.37
N GLY A 134 1.77 15.79 34.31
CA GLY A 134 2.77 16.55 33.58
C GLY A 134 3.47 15.73 32.49
N SER A 135 3.19 14.42 32.33
CA SER A 135 3.77 13.60 31.27
C SER A 135 3.38 14.11 29.87
N ARG A 136 4.30 13.98 28.94
CA ARG A 136 4.12 14.26 27.52
C ARG A 136 4.01 12.93 26.77
N VAL A 137 2.82 12.66 26.23
CA VAL A 137 2.49 11.39 25.59
C VAL A 137 2.18 11.61 24.11
N GLY A 138 2.97 10.98 23.24
CA GLY A 138 2.66 10.87 21.82
C GLY A 138 1.76 9.65 21.56
N VAL A 139 0.65 9.86 20.88
CA VAL A 139 -0.30 8.82 20.51
C VAL A 139 -0.18 8.53 19.02
N VAL A 140 0.07 7.28 18.69
CA VAL A 140 0.15 6.81 17.30
C VAL A 140 -1.12 6.04 16.98
N GLY A 141 -1.88 6.57 16.05
CA GLY A 141 -3.07 5.96 15.46
C GLY A 141 -2.82 5.53 14.01
N TRP A 142 -3.76 5.86 13.14
CA TRP A 142 -3.71 5.55 11.71
C TRP A 142 -3.21 6.73 10.87
N LYS A 143 -3.65 7.97 11.16
CA LYS A 143 -3.35 9.15 10.34
C LYS A 143 -2.62 10.23 11.11
N SER A 144 -1.82 11.01 10.38
CA SER A 144 -1.43 12.36 10.80
C SER A 144 -2.47 13.38 10.32
N TYR A 145 -2.66 14.44 11.08
CA TYR A 145 -3.61 15.51 10.79
C TYR A 145 -2.89 16.87 10.82
N ALA A 146 -3.55 17.91 10.29
CA ALA A 146 -3.01 19.27 10.33
C ALA A 146 -2.83 19.79 11.77
N SER A 147 -3.62 19.29 12.74
CA SER A 147 -3.46 19.54 14.16
C SER A 147 -3.06 18.26 14.88
N HIS A 148 -1.99 18.32 15.66
CA HIS A 148 -1.59 17.22 16.55
C HIS A 148 -2.59 16.95 17.69
N GLU A 149 -3.53 17.85 17.94
CA GLU A 149 -4.63 17.62 18.91
C GLU A 149 -5.66 16.61 18.42
N THR A 150 -5.72 16.39 17.10
CA THR A 150 -6.63 15.41 16.48
C THR A 150 -6.02 14.02 16.56
N ILE A 151 -6.65 13.14 17.35
CA ILE A 151 -6.18 11.79 17.63
C ILE A 151 -7.26 10.80 17.18
N ASP A 152 -6.89 9.79 16.42
CA ASP A 152 -7.77 8.79 15.79
C ASP A 152 -7.69 7.40 16.44
N VAL A 153 -7.65 7.39 17.76
CA VAL A 153 -7.73 6.15 18.56
C VAL A 153 -9.01 6.18 19.43
N PRO A 154 -9.45 5.06 20.02
CA PRO A 154 -10.65 5.05 20.86
C PRO A 154 -10.63 6.11 21.94
N ALA A 155 -11.76 6.81 22.11
CA ALA A 155 -11.86 7.97 23.00
C ALA A 155 -11.44 7.66 24.44
N PHE A 156 -11.81 6.48 24.97
CA PHE A 156 -11.51 6.10 26.34
C PHE A 156 -9.99 6.03 26.63
N ILE A 157 -9.17 5.68 25.62
CA ILE A 157 -7.70 5.67 25.74
C ILE A 157 -7.20 7.12 25.87
N VAL A 158 -7.69 8.01 25.03
CA VAL A 158 -7.30 9.42 25.04
C VAL A 158 -7.76 10.11 26.33
N ASP A 159 -8.97 9.78 26.81
CA ASP A 159 -9.54 10.35 28.03
C ASP A 159 -8.73 9.92 29.26
N ASP A 160 -8.38 8.64 29.39
CA ASP A 160 -7.51 8.14 30.47
C ASP A 160 -6.12 8.79 30.44
N LEU A 161 -5.50 8.91 29.25
CA LEU A 161 -4.22 9.61 29.09
C LEU A 161 -4.30 11.06 29.52
N ARG A 162 -5.33 11.81 29.08
CA ARG A 162 -5.53 13.22 29.45
C ARG A 162 -5.84 13.39 30.94
N GLN A 163 -6.61 12.47 31.51
CA GLN A 163 -6.89 12.49 32.94
C GLN A 163 -5.62 12.28 33.77
N LEU A 164 -4.79 11.33 33.43
CA LEU A 164 -3.53 11.03 34.11
C LEU A 164 -2.51 12.16 33.98
N THR A 165 -2.35 12.71 32.79
CA THR A 165 -1.35 13.77 32.52
C THR A 165 -1.79 15.11 33.11
N GLY A 166 -3.09 15.35 33.21
CA GLY A 166 -3.69 16.61 33.72
C GLY A 166 -3.35 17.82 32.84
N SER A 167 -3.72 19.00 33.29
CA SER A 167 -3.53 20.27 32.56
C SER A 167 -2.07 20.69 32.36
N ALA A 168 -1.14 20.08 33.07
CA ALA A 168 0.30 20.33 32.93
C ALA A 168 0.98 19.39 31.95
N GLY A 169 0.30 18.35 31.53
CA GLY A 169 0.80 17.36 30.56
C GLY A 169 0.41 17.66 29.11
N LEU A 170 0.82 16.77 28.20
CA LEU A 170 0.52 16.84 26.79
C LEU A 170 0.09 15.45 26.30
N VAL A 171 -1.00 15.38 25.54
CA VAL A 171 -1.42 14.18 24.80
C VAL A 171 -1.74 14.62 23.38
N GLU A 172 -0.93 14.18 22.42
CA GLU A 172 -1.06 14.62 21.02
C GLU A 172 -0.76 13.50 20.04
N ASN A 173 -1.23 13.66 18.79
CA ASN A 173 -0.98 12.73 17.69
C ASN A 173 0.51 12.77 17.30
N ALA A 174 1.15 11.61 17.29
CA ALA A 174 2.55 11.40 16.93
C ALA A 174 2.69 10.42 15.73
N THR A 175 1.61 10.18 14.99
CA THR A 175 1.59 9.23 13.86
C THR A 175 2.53 9.67 12.72
N ASP A 176 2.80 10.97 12.60
CA ASP A 176 3.76 11.53 11.65
C ASP A 176 5.17 10.97 11.82
N LEU A 177 5.59 10.56 13.03
CA LEU A 177 6.87 9.88 13.25
C LEU A 177 7.03 8.64 12.37
N LEU A 178 5.92 7.99 12.01
CA LEU A 178 5.88 6.74 11.24
C LEU A 178 5.56 6.96 9.75
N ILE A 179 4.70 7.94 9.43
CA ILE A 179 4.10 8.06 8.09
C ILE A 179 4.29 9.43 7.42
N ASP A 180 5.12 10.34 7.99
CA ASP A 180 5.45 11.57 7.27
C ASP A 180 6.00 11.25 5.87
N ALA A 181 5.52 11.96 4.84
CA ALA A 181 5.82 11.66 3.44
C ALA A 181 7.32 11.78 3.08
N ALA A 182 8.08 12.57 3.85
CA ALA A 182 9.50 12.81 3.58
C ALA A 182 10.42 11.88 4.37
N ASP A 183 10.10 11.61 5.64
CA ASP A 183 11.02 10.93 6.55
C ASP A 183 10.36 10.00 7.58
N GLY A 184 9.06 9.74 7.48
CA GLY A 184 8.37 8.76 8.32
C GLY A 184 9.10 7.41 8.34
N MET A 185 9.16 6.76 9.49
CA MET A 185 9.92 5.51 9.64
C MET A 185 9.43 4.38 8.72
N ARG A 186 8.13 4.39 8.36
CA ARG A 186 7.52 3.42 7.44
C ARG A 186 7.63 3.85 5.97
N VAL A 187 8.25 4.98 5.70
CA VAL A 187 8.41 5.55 4.36
C VAL A 187 9.77 5.20 3.77
N ILE A 188 10.79 5.05 4.62
CA ILE A 188 12.15 4.65 4.24
C ILE A 188 12.38 3.22 4.72
N ASN A 189 12.45 2.30 3.78
CA ASN A 189 12.47 0.87 4.04
C ASN A 189 13.86 0.28 3.93
N GLU A 190 14.13 -0.71 4.77
CA GLU A 190 15.31 -1.54 4.75
C GLU A 190 15.23 -2.57 3.60
N VAL A 191 16.34 -3.14 3.22
CA VAL A 191 16.41 -4.12 2.12
C VAL A 191 15.51 -5.33 2.34
N GLU A 192 15.39 -5.79 3.58
CA GLU A 192 14.52 -6.90 3.98
C GLU A 192 13.04 -6.56 3.77
N GLN A 193 12.64 -5.33 4.12
CA GLN A 193 11.27 -4.86 3.92
C GLN A 193 10.94 -4.72 2.43
N LEU A 194 11.87 -4.20 1.63
CA LEU A 194 11.69 -4.09 0.18
C LEU A 194 11.61 -5.48 -0.49
N ALA A 195 12.36 -6.46 -0.02
CA ALA A 195 12.26 -7.83 -0.51
C ALA A 195 10.91 -8.48 -0.16
N ALA A 196 10.36 -8.18 1.04
CA ALA A 196 9.02 -8.62 1.42
C ALA A 196 7.93 -7.94 0.56
N PHE A 197 8.12 -6.68 0.15
CA PHE A 197 7.22 -6.01 -0.79
C PHE A 197 7.30 -6.59 -2.19
N GLU A 198 8.50 -6.92 -2.68
CA GLU A 198 8.65 -7.61 -3.98
C GLU A 198 7.94 -8.96 -3.97
N TYR A 199 8.07 -9.74 -2.90
CA TYR A 199 7.32 -10.98 -2.72
C TYR A 199 5.80 -10.76 -2.79
N ALA A 200 5.30 -9.78 -2.05
CA ALA A 200 3.88 -9.44 -2.02
C ALA A 200 3.37 -9.00 -3.41
N ALA A 201 4.16 -8.16 -4.10
CA ALA A 201 3.83 -7.68 -5.45
C ALA A 201 3.81 -8.81 -6.49
N CYS A 202 4.67 -9.83 -6.35
CA CYS A 202 4.57 -11.03 -7.17
C CYS A 202 3.22 -11.74 -6.97
N GLN A 203 2.76 -11.87 -5.72
CA GLN A 203 1.48 -12.55 -5.42
C GLN A 203 0.28 -11.79 -6.00
N THR A 204 0.23 -10.46 -5.79
CA THR A 204 -0.89 -9.63 -6.26
C THR A 204 -0.91 -9.53 -7.78
N SER A 205 0.22 -9.22 -8.39
CA SER A 205 0.31 -9.04 -9.84
C SER A 205 0.10 -10.32 -10.63
N ASP A 206 0.59 -11.47 -10.14
CA ASP A 206 0.32 -12.76 -10.76
C ASP A 206 -1.16 -13.16 -10.60
N GLY A 207 -1.80 -12.79 -9.47
CA GLY A 207 -3.24 -12.90 -9.30
C GLY A 207 -4.00 -12.10 -10.35
N ILE A 208 -3.68 -10.83 -10.54
CA ILE A 208 -4.29 -9.99 -11.58
C ILE A 208 -4.01 -10.55 -12.98
N ARG A 209 -2.77 -11.01 -13.26
CA ARG A 209 -2.44 -11.67 -14.53
C ARG A 209 -3.38 -12.84 -14.81
N ARG A 210 -3.62 -13.72 -13.83
CA ARG A 210 -4.55 -14.85 -14.00
C ARG A 210 -5.98 -14.39 -14.28
N VAL A 211 -6.44 -13.29 -13.68
CA VAL A 211 -7.75 -12.71 -14.00
C VAL A 211 -7.76 -12.22 -15.45
N LEU A 212 -6.76 -11.41 -15.86
CA LEU A 212 -6.70 -10.86 -17.22
C LEU A 212 -6.70 -11.93 -18.31
N PHE A 213 -5.93 -13.02 -18.12
CA PHE A 213 -5.78 -14.08 -19.12
C PHE A 213 -6.80 -15.23 -18.98
N GLY A 214 -7.54 -15.28 -17.87
CA GLY A 214 -8.54 -16.31 -17.61
C GLY A 214 -9.97 -15.81 -17.54
N LEU A 215 -10.21 -14.52 -17.79
CA LEU A 215 -11.53 -13.92 -17.80
C LEU A 215 -12.36 -14.39 -19.00
N GLU A 216 -13.54 -14.95 -18.74
CA GLU A 216 -14.46 -15.38 -19.78
C GLU A 216 -15.86 -14.79 -19.55
N PRO A 217 -16.55 -14.31 -20.60
CA PRO A 217 -17.96 -13.94 -20.50
C PRO A 217 -18.81 -15.12 -20.02
N GLY A 218 -19.75 -14.82 -19.12
CA GLY A 218 -20.61 -15.83 -18.48
C GLY A 218 -20.16 -16.24 -17.08
N MET A 219 -18.89 -16.03 -16.72
CA MET A 219 -18.43 -16.14 -15.33
C MET A 219 -19.14 -15.13 -14.45
N THR A 220 -19.43 -15.48 -13.20
CA THR A 220 -19.80 -14.50 -12.18
C THR A 220 -18.59 -13.75 -11.67
N GLU A 221 -18.78 -12.56 -11.08
CA GLU A 221 -17.69 -11.82 -10.40
C GLU A 221 -17.04 -12.71 -9.32
N SER A 222 -17.85 -13.51 -8.60
CA SER A 222 -17.39 -14.48 -7.58
C SER A 222 -16.55 -15.63 -8.16
N GLU A 223 -16.81 -16.05 -9.39
CA GLU A 223 -15.97 -17.04 -10.09
C GLU A 223 -14.67 -16.40 -10.59
N ALA A 224 -14.75 -15.22 -11.17
CA ALA A 224 -13.58 -14.48 -11.66
C ALA A 224 -12.58 -14.17 -10.54
N VAL A 225 -13.04 -13.78 -9.35
CA VAL A 225 -12.15 -13.48 -8.22
C VAL A 225 -11.36 -14.70 -7.73
N ARG A 226 -11.84 -15.93 -7.96
CA ARG A 226 -11.11 -17.16 -7.60
C ARG A 226 -9.85 -17.35 -8.44
N LEU A 227 -9.77 -16.71 -9.62
CA LEU A 227 -8.56 -16.70 -10.45
C LEU A 227 -7.38 -16.00 -9.77
N LEU A 228 -7.62 -15.11 -8.80
CA LEU A 228 -6.57 -14.47 -8.00
C LEU A 228 -5.71 -15.49 -7.25
N ARG A 229 -6.28 -16.64 -6.84
CA ARG A 229 -5.60 -17.69 -6.07
C ARG A 229 -4.89 -17.13 -4.83
N TRP A 230 -5.62 -16.30 -4.07
CA TRP A 230 -5.09 -15.74 -2.81
C TRP A 230 -4.57 -16.84 -1.89
N ASN A 231 -3.34 -16.67 -1.40
CA ASN A 231 -2.58 -17.64 -0.61
C ASN A 231 -2.70 -17.47 0.91
N GLY A 232 -3.67 -16.66 1.38
CA GLY A 232 -3.89 -16.42 2.82
C GLY A 232 -3.03 -15.32 3.44
N MET A 233 -2.20 -14.59 2.67
CA MET A 233 -1.54 -13.39 3.19
C MET A 233 -2.57 -12.37 3.67
N PRO A 234 -2.30 -11.62 4.75
CA PRO A 234 -3.17 -10.54 5.19
C PRO A 234 -3.47 -9.57 4.05
N LEU A 235 -4.76 -9.28 3.83
CA LEU A 235 -5.17 -8.29 2.85
C LEU A 235 -4.85 -6.88 3.35
N SER A 236 -4.40 -6.00 2.45
CA SER A 236 -4.20 -4.57 2.72
C SER A 236 -5.50 -3.77 2.55
N CYS A 237 -6.42 -4.30 1.75
CA CYS A 237 -7.80 -3.83 1.58
C CYS A 237 -8.70 -5.01 1.22
N HIS A 238 -10.02 -4.83 1.21
CA HIS A 238 -10.93 -5.88 0.75
C HIS A 238 -10.72 -6.17 -0.75
N LEU A 239 -11.03 -7.39 -1.19
CA LEU A 239 -10.97 -7.75 -2.61
C LEU A 239 -11.99 -6.93 -3.41
N MET A 240 -11.52 -6.27 -4.47
CA MET A 240 -12.34 -5.46 -5.36
C MET A 240 -12.37 -6.10 -6.75
N LEU A 241 -13.54 -6.48 -7.20
CA LEU A 241 -13.79 -6.93 -8.56
C LEU A 241 -15.25 -6.69 -8.91
N SER A 242 -15.48 -5.97 -9.98
CA SER A 242 -16.86 -5.70 -10.42
C SER A 242 -16.93 -5.49 -11.93
N ALA A 243 -18.12 -5.79 -12.50
CA ALA A 243 -18.38 -5.70 -13.91
C ALA A 243 -19.68 -4.93 -14.23
N GLY A 244 -19.80 -4.45 -15.46
CA GLY A 244 -20.95 -3.71 -15.95
C GLY A 244 -21.21 -2.42 -15.17
N PRO A 245 -22.49 -2.10 -14.84
CA PRO A 245 -22.81 -0.89 -14.08
C PRO A 245 -22.11 -0.80 -12.72
N ARG A 246 -21.86 -1.93 -12.06
CA ARG A 246 -21.19 -2.01 -10.76
C ARG A 246 -19.74 -1.51 -10.82
N ALA A 247 -19.05 -1.75 -11.92
CA ALA A 247 -17.66 -1.32 -12.11
C ALA A 247 -17.50 0.20 -12.01
N SER A 248 -18.52 0.99 -12.31
CA SER A 248 -18.48 2.45 -12.22
C SER A 248 -18.25 3.00 -10.81
N LEU A 249 -18.49 2.18 -9.78
CA LEU A 249 -18.23 2.51 -8.38
C LEU A 249 -16.79 2.15 -7.93
N GLY A 250 -16.07 1.35 -8.71
CA GLY A 250 -14.65 1.01 -8.54
C GLY A 250 -14.32 0.09 -7.38
N MET A 251 -14.84 0.33 -6.19
CA MET A 251 -14.41 -0.28 -4.93
C MET A 251 -15.31 -1.41 -4.41
N LEU A 252 -16.14 -2.00 -5.28
CA LEU A 252 -17.07 -3.03 -4.86
C LEU A 252 -16.43 -4.41 -4.76
N SER A 253 -16.78 -5.14 -3.70
CA SER A 253 -16.49 -6.57 -3.59
C SER A 253 -17.24 -7.37 -4.66
N PRO A 254 -16.68 -8.53 -5.12
CA PRO A 254 -17.32 -9.37 -6.11
C PRO A 254 -18.68 -9.89 -5.63
N GLY A 255 -19.61 -10.02 -6.58
CA GLY A 255 -20.94 -10.55 -6.37
C GLY A 255 -21.28 -11.68 -7.34
N ASP A 256 -22.55 -12.02 -7.42
CA ASP A 256 -23.04 -13.11 -8.29
C ASP A 256 -23.46 -12.63 -9.69
N ARG A 257 -23.20 -11.35 -10.02
CA ARG A 257 -23.46 -10.83 -11.35
C ARG A 257 -22.59 -11.56 -12.38
N LYS A 258 -23.21 -11.99 -13.48
CA LYS A 258 -22.49 -12.54 -14.64
C LYS A 258 -21.81 -11.42 -15.42
N ILE A 259 -20.57 -11.65 -15.78
CA ILE A 259 -19.75 -10.79 -16.61
C ILE A 259 -20.16 -11.02 -18.08
N GLU A 260 -20.50 -9.97 -18.79
CA GLU A 260 -21.00 -10.03 -20.15
C GLU A 260 -20.04 -9.32 -21.12
N ARG A 261 -20.10 -9.67 -22.42
CA ARG A 261 -19.40 -8.91 -23.46
C ARG A 261 -19.91 -7.47 -23.48
N GLY A 262 -18.97 -6.51 -23.64
CA GLY A 262 -19.26 -5.09 -23.60
C GLY A 262 -19.23 -4.48 -22.20
N ASP A 263 -19.17 -5.28 -21.14
CA ASP A 263 -19.11 -4.77 -19.77
C ASP A 263 -17.84 -3.94 -19.52
N ARG A 264 -17.99 -2.90 -18.73
CA ARG A 264 -16.90 -2.28 -17.97
C ARG A 264 -16.40 -3.29 -16.94
N PHE A 265 -15.12 -3.32 -16.68
CA PHE A 265 -14.56 -4.24 -15.70
C PHE A 265 -13.41 -3.58 -14.93
N THR A 266 -13.36 -3.83 -13.64
CA THR A 266 -12.23 -3.45 -12.78
C THR A 266 -11.93 -4.55 -11.79
N VAL A 267 -10.63 -4.72 -11.48
CA VAL A 267 -10.14 -5.64 -10.46
C VAL A 267 -8.96 -5.02 -9.73
N ALA A 268 -8.97 -5.07 -8.40
CA ALA A 268 -7.85 -4.75 -7.55
C ALA A 268 -7.64 -5.85 -6.51
N PHE A 269 -6.37 -6.21 -6.30
CA PHE A 269 -5.96 -7.22 -5.35
C PHE A 269 -4.78 -6.71 -4.54
N GLY A 270 -4.98 -6.52 -3.25
CA GLY A 270 -3.99 -6.03 -2.30
C GLY A 270 -3.74 -6.99 -1.16
N VAL A 271 -2.45 -7.21 -0.85
CA VAL A 271 -1.98 -7.86 0.37
C VAL A 271 -0.98 -6.96 1.07
N TRP A 272 -0.63 -7.22 2.31
CA TRP A 272 0.37 -6.43 3.01
C TRP A 272 1.65 -6.28 2.19
N GLY A 273 1.95 -5.05 1.79
CA GLY A 273 3.15 -4.69 1.04
C GLY A 273 2.95 -4.53 -0.47
N ALA A 274 1.77 -4.81 -1.00
CA ALA A 274 1.49 -4.63 -2.42
C ALA A 274 0.00 -4.52 -2.73
N LEU A 275 -0.31 -3.82 -3.82
CA LEU A 275 -1.61 -3.86 -4.49
C LEU A 275 -1.38 -3.75 -6.00
N ASN A 276 -2.20 -4.43 -6.79
CA ASN A 276 -2.28 -4.25 -8.23
C ASN A 276 -3.73 -4.06 -8.67
N CYS A 277 -3.94 -3.14 -9.60
CA CYS A 277 -5.25 -2.88 -10.19
C CYS A 277 -5.18 -2.80 -11.71
N ARG A 278 -6.24 -3.27 -12.38
CA ARG A 278 -6.46 -3.09 -13.83
C ARG A 278 -7.94 -2.85 -14.10
N ALA A 279 -8.21 -2.02 -15.11
CA ALA A 279 -9.56 -1.73 -15.59
C ALA A 279 -9.59 -1.65 -17.12
N GLY A 280 -10.73 -1.99 -17.70
CA GLY A 280 -10.95 -1.98 -19.14
C GLY A 280 -12.35 -2.45 -19.51
N PHE A 281 -12.50 -2.91 -20.75
CA PHE A 281 -13.76 -3.44 -21.25
C PHE A 281 -13.66 -4.94 -21.59
N VAL A 282 -14.72 -5.68 -21.31
CA VAL A 282 -14.84 -7.13 -21.63
C VAL A 282 -15.21 -7.29 -23.11
N VAL A 283 -14.26 -6.94 -23.99
CA VAL A 283 -14.36 -7.01 -25.45
C VAL A 283 -13.07 -7.53 -26.07
N SER A 284 -13.12 -7.96 -27.32
CA SER A 284 -11.94 -8.40 -28.08
C SER A 284 -11.32 -7.29 -28.92
N GLY A 285 -12.00 -6.15 -29.07
CA GLY A 285 -11.52 -5.04 -29.88
C GLY A 285 -12.49 -3.85 -29.91
N ALA A 286 -12.07 -2.76 -30.53
CA ALA A 286 -12.82 -1.51 -30.56
C ALA A 286 -14.20 -1.62 -31.21
N ASN A 287 -14.39 -2.56 -32.13
CA ASN A 287 -15.67 -2.80 -32.81
C ASN A 287 -16.74 -3.45 -31.91
N GLU A 288 -16.35 -3.97 -30.76
CA GLU A 288 -17.26 -4.56 -29.76
C GLU A 288 -17.56 -3.58 -28.61
N LEU A 289 -16.92 -2.41 -28.58
CA LEU A 289 -17.19 -1.40 -27.55
C LEU A 289 -18.63 -0.88 -27.65
N PRO A 290 -19.22 -0.44 -26.53
CA PRO A 290 -20.52 0.23 -26.56
C PRO A 290 -20.55 1.40 -27.55
N GLY A 291 -21.72 1.69 -28.13
CA GLY A 291 -21.89 2.77 -29.10
C GLY A 291 -21.41 4.11 -28.55
N GLY A 292 -20.71 4.89 -29.39
CA GLY A 292 -20.23 6.23 -29.04
C GLY A 292 -18.83 6.30 -28.43
N ILE A 293 -18.16 5.16 -28.15
CA ILE A 293 -16.80 5.14 -27.57
C ILE A 293 -15.81 4.28 -28.38
N ALA A 294 -16.03 4.11 -29.67
CA ALA A 294 -15.12 3.36 -30.54
C ALA A 294 -13.67 3.88 -30.54
N ASP A 295 -13.48 5.16 -30.21
CA ASP A 295 -12.21 5.85 -30.03
C ASP A 295 -11.63 5.76 -28.60
N TYR A 296 -12.11 4.84 -27.76
CA TYR A 296 -11.69 4.65 -26.36
C TYR A 296 -10.17 4.59 -26.19
N VAL A 297 -9.51 3.82 -27.08
CA VAL A 297 -8.05 3.69 -27.01
C VAL A 297 -7.37 5.02 -27.29
N ASP A 298 -7.75 5.71 -28.38
CA ASP A 298 -7.11 6.97 -28.77
C ASP A 298 -7.42 8.12 -27.79
N LYS A 299 -8.62 8.16 -27.22
CA LYS A 299 -9.10 9.29 -26.42
C LYS A 299 -8.76 9.18 -24.93
N LEU A 300 -8.70 7.96 -24.38
CA LEU A 300 -8.43 7.75 -22.98
C LEU A 300 -7.15 6.93 -22.74
N VAL A 301 -7.03 5.74 -23.36
CA VAL A 301 -5.97 4.78 -23.00
C VAL A 301 -4.60 5.26 -23.45
N GLU A 302 -4.47 5.81 -24.64
CA GLU A 302 -3.22 6.33 -25.19
C GLU A 302 -2.67 7.50 -24.37
N PRO A 303 -3.42 8.57 -24.10
CA PRO A 303 -2.94 9.66 -23.23
C PRO A 303 -2.59 9.16 -21.82
N TYR A 304 -3.39 8.25 -21.28
CA TYR A 304 -3.13 7.63 -19.98
C TYR A 304 -1.81 6.88 -19.96
N PHE A 305 -1.60 5.95 -20.90
CA PHE A 305 -0.36 5.18 -20.97
C PHE A 305 0.86 6.07 -21.21
N SER A 306 0.69 7.14 -22.01
CA SER A 306 1.75 8.13 -22.22
C SER A 306 2.13 8.87 -20.94
N ALA A 307 1.14 9.19 -20.08
CA ALA A 307 1.39 9.78 -18.76
C ALA A 307 2.15 8.82 -17.84
N ILE A 308 1.70 7.56 -17.77
CA ILE A 308 2.33 6.51 -16.95
C ILE A 308 3.77 6.26 -17.39
N ALA A 309 4.01 6.13 -18.71
CA ALA A 309 5.35 5.92 -19.26
C ALA A 309 6.32 7.07 -18.92
N GLU A 310 5.85 8.31 -19.00
CA GLU A 310 6.65 9.48 -18.63
C GLU A 310 6.86 9.57 -17.12
N TRP A 311 5.85 9.25 -16.31
CA TRP A 311 5.95 9.19 -14.86
C TRP A 311 7.06 8.21 -14.41
N TYR A 312 7.04 6.98 -14.96
CA TYR A 312 8.09 5.98 -14.70
C TYR A 312 9.49 6.45 -15.13
N SER A 313 9.57 7.08 -16.31
CA SER A 313 10.85 7.54 -16.86
C SER A 313 11.46 8.71 -16.10
N ALA A 314 10.63 9.52 -15.45
CA ALA A 314 11.06 10.67 -14.65
C ALA A 314 11.38 10.30 -13.19
N LEU A 315 11.02 9.10 -12.76
CA LEU A 315 11.18 8.67 -11.37
C LEU A 315 12.64 8.33 -11.05
N HIS A 316 13.21 8.98 -10.03
CA HIS A 316 14.55 8.70 -9.52
C HIS A 316 14.74 9.27 -8.11
N VAL A 317 15.79 8.86 -7.41
CA VAL A 317 16.21 9.46 -6.13
C VAL A 317 16.59 10.93 -6.35
N GLY A 318 16.07 11.82 -5.50
CA GLY A 318 16.22 13.27 -5.61
C GLY A 318 15.18 13.98 -6.49
N GLN A 319 14.33 13.24 -7.21
CA GLN A 319 13.19 13.85 -7.91
C GLN A 319 12.17 14.39 -6.90
N THR A 320 11.52 15.50 -7.21
CA THR A 320 10.46 16.02 -6.34
C THR A 320 9.09 15.41 -6.68
N GLY A 321 8.27 15.17 -5.66
CA GLY A 321 6.90 14.69 -5.88
C GLY A 321 6.06 15.64 -6.73
N GLY A 322 6.28 16.95 -6.60
CA GLY A 322 5.61 17.96 -7.43
C GLY A 322 5.90 17.84 -8.92
N ALA A 323 7.14 17.45 -9.30
CA ALA A 323 7.49 17.26 -10.71
C ALA A 323 6.73 16.07 -11.32
N LEU A 324 6.58 14.95 -10.59
CA LEU A 324 5.77 13.81 -11.04
C LEU A 324 4.29 14.17 -11.16
N TYR A 325 3.76 14.94 -10.22
CA TYR A 325 2.40 15.47 -10.28
C TYR A 325 2.17 16.27 -11.57
N GLU A 326 3.10 17.17 -11.94
CA GLU A 326 2.97 18.01 -13.13
C GLU A 326 3.05 17.20 -14.44
N ILE A 327 3.76 16.07 -14.47
CA ILE A 327 3.74 15.14 -15.61
C ILE A 327 2.32 14.64 -15.86
N VAL A 328 1.67 14.10 -14.84
CA VAL A 328 0.30 13.59 -14.98
C VAL A 328 -0.68 14.71 -15.32
N ARG A 329 -0.55 15.87 -14.70
CA ARG A 329 -1.38 17.05 -14.99
C ARG A 329 -1.24 17.54 -16.43
N ARG A 330 -0.09 17.45 -17.03
CA ARG A 330 0.14 17.83 -18.44
C ARG A 330 -0.60 16.89 -19.40
N HIS A 331 -0.62 15.60 -19.14
CA HIS A 331 -1.30 14.61 -19.98
C HIS A 331 -2.80 14.50 -19.69
N LEU A 332 -3.16 14.46 -18.41
CA LEU A 332 -4.49 14.08 -17.93
C LEU A 332 -5.19 15.19 -17.14
N GLY A 333 -4.69 16.42 -17.20
CA GLY A 333 -5.25 17.55 -16.46
C GLY A 333 -6.54 18.12 -17.02
N GLY A 334 -6.97 17.69 -18.20
CA GLY A 334 -8.24 18.11 -18.79
C GLY A 334 -9.46 17.56 -18.05
N PRO A 335 -10.59 18.28 -18.05
CA PRO A 335 -11.78 17.87 -17.29
C PRO A 335 -12.36 16.51 -17.73
N PHE A 336 -12.10 16.10 -18.98
CA PHE A 336 -12.51 14.79 -19.49
C PHE A 336 -11.94 13.63 -18.68
N PHE A 337 -10.69 13.73 -18.26
CA PHE A 337 -10.03 12.61 -17.54
C PHE A 337 -10.49 12.47 -16.10
N GLY A 338 -10.98 13.52 -15.45
CA GLY A 338 -11.52 13.49 -14.10
C GLY A 338 -10.55 12.98 -13.02
N VAL A 339 -9.22 13.13 -13.24
CA VAL A 339 -8.20 12.72 -12.23
C VAL A 339 -8.30 13.65 -11.03
N SER A 340 -8.81 13.15 -9.92
CA SER A 340 -9.04 13.87 -8.67
C SER A 340 -8.05 13.53 -7.56
N LEU A 341 -7.44 12.35 -7.60
CA LEU A 341 -6.46 11.90 -6.62
C LEU A 341 -5.03 12.31 -7.01
N ASN A 342 -4.16 12.33 -6.04
CA ASN A 342 -2.73 12.48 -6.27
C ASN A 342 -2.20 11.27 -7.06
N PRO A 343 -1.34 11.49 -8.09
CA PRO A 343 -0.96 10.45 -9.04
C PRO A 343 0.18 9.57 -8.54
N GLY A 344 -0.14 8.68 -7.62
CA GLY A 344 0.78 7.76 -6.95
C GLY A 344 0.96 8.09 -5.48
N HIS A 345 1.27 7.06 -4.71
CA HIS A 345 1.41 7.14 -3.27
C HIS A 345 2.45 6.17 -2.73
N GLN A 346 2.87 6.39 -1.49
CA GLN A 346 3.74 5.49 -0.75
C GLN A 346 2.92 4.32 -0.19
N ILE A 347 3.50 3.12 -0.23
CA ILE A 347 2.93 1.88 0.29
C ILE A 347 3.81 1.30 1.40
N HIS A 348 3.17 0.57 2.32
CA HIS A 348 3.84 -0.27 3.29
C HIS A 348 2.99 -1.53 3.54
N LEU A 349 2.74 -1.93 4.80
CA LEU A 349 1.75 -2.98 5.11
C LEU A 349 0.32 -2.49 4.87
N ASP A 350 0.05 -1.19 5.08
CA ASP A 350 -1.15 -0.54 4.54
C ASP A 350 -0.99 -0.35 3.03
N GLU A 351 -2.09 -0.39 2.33
CA GLU A 351 -2.15 -0.05 0.92
C GLU A 351 -1.74 1.39 0.69
N TRP A 352 -2.18 2.31 1.53
CA TRP A 352 -1.87 3.74 1.44
C TRP A 352 -1.24 4.27 2.74
N VAL A 353 -0.01 4.75 2.66
CA VAL A 353 0.68 5.38 3.80
C VAL A 353 0.61 6.90 3.73
N ASN A 354 1.08 7.47 2.63
CA ASN A 354 1.10 8.91 2.36
C ASN A 354 1.36 9.14 0.86
N SER A 355 1.19 10.37 0.38
CA SER A 355 1.60 10.74 -0.98
C SER A 355 2.45 12.02 -0.98
N PRO A 356 3.76 11.91 -1.26
CA PRO A 356 4.59 13.09 -1.56
C PRO A 356 4.28 13.68 -2.95
N ILE A 357 3.56 12.94 -3.81
CA ILE A 357 3.30 13.28 -5.21
C ILE A 357 2.02 14.13 -5.28
N SER A 358 2.15 15.41 -4.99
CA SER A 358 1.04 16.36 -4.94
C SER A 358 1.41 17.70 -5.56
N LYS A 359 0.40 18.53 -5.84
CA LYS A 359 0.59 19.85 -6.46
C LYS A 359 1.56 20.72 -5.65
N GLY A 360 2.66 21.10 -6.28
CA GLY A 360 3.66 21.97 -5.67
C GLY A 360 4.50 21.33 -4.58
N SER A 361 4.41 20.01 -4.37
CA SER A 361 5.24 19.30 -3.39
C SER A 361 6.72 19.47 -3.67
N ARG A 362 7.48 19.80 -2.63
CA ARG A 362 8.95 19.90 -2.63
C ARG A 362 9.61 18.69 -1.96
N VAL A 363 8.82 17.70 -1.57
CA VAL A 363 9.37 16.47 -0.98
C VAL A 363 10.23 15.78 -2.01
N GLU A 364 11.50 15.61 -1.70
CA GLU A 364 12.44 14.84 -2.52
C GLU A 364 12.24 13.35 -2.26
N LEU A 365 12.16 12.58 -3.33
CA LEU A 365 12.05 11.13 -3.27
C LEU A 365 13.41 10.53 -2.89
N ARG A 366 13.41 9.57 -1.98
CA ARG A 366 14.63 9.05 -1.36
C ARG A 366 14.79 7.55 -1.59
N SER A 367 16.02 7.08 -1.51
CA SER A 367 16.35 5.65 -1.47
C SER A 367 15.62 4.97 -0.30
N GLY A 368 15.04 3.80 -0.55
CA GLY A 368 14.23 3.05 0.40
C GLY A 368 12.73 3.38 0.35
N MET A 369 12.30 4.39 -0.39
CA MET A 369 10.87 4.66 -0.59
C MET A 369 10.24 3.63 -1.53
N ALA A 370 9.06 3.12 -1.14
CA ALA A 370 8.24 2.24 -1.95
C ALA A 370 6.95 2.97 -2.37
N PHE A 371 6.54 2.78 -3.62
CA PHE A 371 5.41 3.48 -4.23
C PHE A 371 4.48 2.54 -4.99
N GLN A 372 3.23 2.96 -5.10
CA GLN A 372 2.31 2.55 -6.16
C GLN A 372 2.26 3.66 -7.21
N VAL A 373 2.45 3.27 -8.50
CA VAL A 373 2.00 4.13 -9.58
C VAL A 373 0.49 3.97 -9.67
N ASP A 374 -0.23 4.90 -9.10
CA ASP A 374 -1.69 4.89 -9.06
C ASP A 374 -2.23 6.18 -9.64
N VAL A 375 -2.82 6.10 -10.83
CA VAL A 375 -3.46 7.21 -11.53
C VAL A 375 -4.80 6.75 -12.04
N ILE A 376 -5.88 7.31 -11.49
CA ILE A 376 -7.24 6.88 -11.78
C ILE A 376 -7.98 7.97 -12.54
N PRO A 377 -8.12 7.88 -13.88
CA PRO A 377 -9.03 8.74 -14.61
C PRO A 377 -10.48 8.30 -14.37
N GLY A 378 -11.28 9.18 -13.79
CA GLY A 378 -12.70 8.98 -13.57
C GLY A 378 -13.51 9.84 -14.53
N THR A 379 -13.68 9.41 -15.80
CA THR A 379 -14.27 10.28 -16.84
C THR A 379 -15.71 10.69 -16.57
N GLY A 380 -16.45 9.96 -15.75
CA GLY A 380 -17.88 10.18 -15.52
C GLY A 380 -18.75 9.99 -16.76
N THR A 381 -18.20 9.40 -17.82
CA THR A 381 -18.84 9.17 -19.12
C THR A 381 -18.84 7.69 -19.49
N ASP A 382 -19.34 7.34 -20.68
CA ASP A 382 -19.29 5.96 -21.18
C ASP A 382 -17.86 5.46 -21.45
N TYR A 383 -16.88 6.33 -21.55
CA TYR A 383 -15.46 5.94 -21.62
C TYR A 383 -14.97 5.26 -20.34
N PHE A 384 -15.68 5.39 -19.23
CA PHE A 384 -15.39 4.73 -17.97
C PHE A 384 -14.04 5.15 -17.40
N THR A 385 -13.08 4.22 -17.35
CA THR A 385 -11.70 4.39 -16.85
C THR A 385 -10.75 3.45 -17.59
N THR A 386 -9.48 3.61 -17.33
CA THR A 386 -8.41 2.65 -17.55
C THR A 386 -7.44 2.79 -16.37
N ASN A 387 -6.75 1.73 -15.95
CA ASN A 387 -5.94 1.79 -14.74
C ASN A 387 -4.71 0.89 -14.82
N ILE A 388 -3.61 1.42 -14.34
CA ILE A 388 -2.40 0.70 -13.93
C ILE A 388 -2.16 1.08 -12.48
N GLU A 389 -2.12 0.09 -11.61
CA GLU A 389 -1.58 0.25 -10.28
C GLU A 389 -0.58 -0.86 -10.02
N ASP A 390 0.68 -0.48 -9.85
CA ASP A 390 1.82 -1.38 -9.73
C ASP A 390 2.82 -0.87 -8.69
N GLY A 391 3.30 -1.79 -7.85
CA GLY A 391 4.31 -1.51 -6.84
C GLY A 391 5.74 -1.41 -7.39
N LEU A 392 6.50 -0.47 -6.85
CA LEU A 392 7.92 -0.30 -7.12
C LEU A 392 8.65 0.29 -5.91
N ALA A 393 9.98 0.28 -5.94
CA ALA A 393 10.79 1.03 -4.98
C ALA A 393 11.88 1.87 -5.64
N LEU A 394 12.37 2.85 -4.90
CA LEU A 394 13.58 3.61 -5.22
C LEU A 394 14.76 3.10 -4.39
N ALA A 395 15.87 2.84 -5.05
CA ALA A 395 17.10 2.38 -4.42
C ALA A 395 18.31 3.03 -5.05
N ASP A 396 19.14 3.70 -4.24
CA ASP A 396 20.45 4.16 -4.66
C ASP A 396 21.40 2.97 -4.92
N GLU A 397 22.63 3.26 -5.34
CA GLU A 397 23.60 2.24 -5.68
C GLU A 397 23.88 1.29 -4.51
N SER A 398 24.00 1.81 -3.29
CA SER A 398 24.31 1.01 -2.11
C SER A 398 23.17 0.07 -1.74
N LEU A 399 21.93 0.56 -1.78
CA LEU A 399 20.74 -0.26 -1.49
C LEU A 399 20.50 -1.30 -2.59
N ARG A 400 20.75 -0.97 -3.88
CA ARG A 400 20.70 -1.93 -4.98
C ARG A 400 21.71 -3.05 -4.81
N ALA A 401 22.95 -2.71 -4.45
CA ALA A 401 24.01 -3.70 -4.21
C ALA A 401 23.64 -4.63 -3.04
N ALA A 402 23.14 -4.09 -1.93
CA ALA A 402 22.68 -4.88 -0.79
C ALA A 402 21.48 -5.77 -1.15
N PHE A 403 20.56 -5.28 -1.98
CA PHE A 403 19.40 -6.06 -2.44
C PHE A 403 19.84 -7.21 -3.34
N ALA A 404 20.74 -6.96 -4.30
CA ALA A 404 21.26 -7.97 -5.21
C ALA A 404 22.04 -9.07 -4.49
N ASP A 405 22.81 -8.71 -3.47
CA ASP A 405 23.60 -9.63 -2.64
C ASP A 405 22.68 -10.54 -1.80
N ARG A 406 21.74 -9.95 -1.07
CA ARG A 406 20.90 -10.69 -0.11
C ARG A 406 19.72 -11.41 -0.75
N TYR A 407 19.17 -10.90 -1.85
CA TYR A 407 17.97 -11.41 -2.53
C TYR A 407 18.19 -11.59 -4.04
N PRO A 408 19.18 -12.41 -4.45
CA PRO A 408 19.59 -12.52 -5.87
C PRO A 408 18.46 -12.95 -6.80
N SER A 409 17.59 -13.85 -6.39
CA SER A 409 16.44 -14.28 -7.21
C SER A 409 15.41 -13.16 -7.42
N ALA A 410 15.12 -12.35 -6.40
CA ALA A 410 14.27 -11.19 -6.52
C ALA A 410 14.92 -10.12 -7.42
N TRP A 411 16.23 -9.92 -7.27
CA TRP A 411 17.00 -9.02 -8.14
C TRP A 411 16.94 -9.44 -9.62
N GLN A 412 17.06 -10.71 -9.92
CA GLN A 412 16.93 -11.25 -11.30
C GLN A 412 15.55 -10.94 -11.88
N ARG A 413 14.46 -11.16 -11.12
CA ARG A 413 13.11 -10.81 -11.55
C ARG A 413 12.96 -9.31 -11.81
N ILE A 414 13.50 -8.46 -10.93
CA ILE A 414 13.49 -7.00 -11.11
C ILE A 414 14.22 -6.60 -12.41
N GLN A 415 15.38 -7.18 -12.70
CA GLN A 415 16.11 -6.88 -13.94
C GLN A 415 15.34 -7.33 -15.18
N ALA A 416 14.72 -8.51 -15.14
CA ALA A 416 13.88 -9.00 -16.25
C ALA A 416 12.66 -8.09 -16.50
N ARG A 417 12.00 -7.60 -15.44
CA ARG A 417 10.90 -6.63 -15.55
C ARG A 417 11.38 -5.30 -16.14
N ARG A 418 12.54 -4.80 -15.71
CA ARG A 418 13.16 -3.58 -16.26
C ARG A 418 13.44 -3.72 -17.76
N GLN A 419 13.98 -4.87 -18.16
CA GLN A 419 14.24 -5.17 -19.56
C GLN A 419 12.94 -5.20 -20.37
N PHE A 420 11.92 -5.90 -19.90
CA PHE A 420 10.59 -5.93 -20.53
C PHE A 420 9.98 -4.52 -20.68
N MET A 421 10.02 -3.70 -19.62
CA MET A 421 9.50 -2.33 -19.69
C MET A 421 10.23 -1.48 -20.74
N SER A 422 11.55 -1.64 -20.84
CA SER A 422 12.34 -0.91 -21.83
C SER A 422 12.14 -1.42 -23.27
N GLU A 423 12.23 -2.72 -23.49
CA GLU A 423 12.25 -3.30 -24.84
C GLU A 423 10.83 -3.47 -25.42
N ALA A 424 9.89 -3.99 -24.61
CA ALA A 424 8.54 -4.27 -25.10
C ALA A 424 7.58 -3.09 -24.92
N LEU A 425 7.69 -2.32 -23.82
CA LEU A 425 6.78 -1.22 -23.54
C LEU A 425 7.34 0.15 -23.93
N GLY A 426 8.64 0.27 -24.23
CA GLY A 426 9.29 1.53 -24.56
C GLY A 426 9.37 2.50 -23.38
N ILE A 427 9.45 1.99 -22.16
CA ILE A 427 9.56 2.77 -20.91
C ILE A 427 10.99 2.68 -20.39
N THR A 428 11.76 3.75 -20.53
CA THR A 428 13.12 3.83 -20.01
C THR A 428 13.09 4.16 -18.53
N LEU A 429 13.68 3.28 -17.69
CA LEU A 429 13.74 3.46 -16.24
C LEU A 429 15.11 3.97 -15.80
N HIS A 430 15.10 4.95 -14.87
CA HIS A 430 16.33 5.31 -14.15
C HIS A 430 16.87 4.07 -13.40
N PRO A 431 18.20 3.91 -13.22
CA PRO A 431 18.77 2.79 -12.45
C PRO A 431 18.17 2.60 -11.06
N ASP A 432 17.74 3.66 -10.41
CA ASP A 432 17.15 3.63 -9.06
C ASP A 432 15.79 2.94 -8.97
N VAL A 433 15.08 2.79 -10.08
CA VAL A 433 13.71 2.25 -10.09
C VAL A 433 13.72 0.71 -10.09
N LEU A 434 13.12 0.12 -9.07
CA LEU A 434 12.97 -1.32 -8.90
C LEU A 434 11.49 -1.72 -9.07
N PRO A 435 11.03 -2.15 -10.26
CA PRO A 435 9.64 -2.60 -10.46
C PRO A 435 9.40 -3.95 -9.78
N PHE A 436 8.34 -4.05 -8.99
CA PHE A 436 8.00 -5.26 -8.22
C PHE A 436 6.89 -6.10 -8.83
N SER A 437 6.04 -5.48 -9.66
CA SER A 437 4.89 -6.14 -10.30
C SER A 437 5.31 -7.11 -11.42
N ASN A 438 4.68 -8.29 -11.50
CA ASN A 438 4.83 -9.23 -12.63
C ASN A 438 4.00 -8.84 -13.87
N ILE A 439 3.27 -7.72 -13.80
CA ILE A 439 2.59 -7.08 -14.93
C ILE A 439 3.02 -5.60 -15.02
N PRO A 440 4.34 -5.29 -15.03
CA PRO A 440 4.83 -3.94 -14.81
C PRO A 440 4.39 -3.01 -15.95
N ALA A 441 3.53 -2.04 -15.65
CA ALA A 441 2.91 -1.11 -16.60
C ALA A 441 2.19 -1.79 -17.79
N TYR A 442 1.91 -3.07 -17.72
CA TYR A 442 1.19 -3.81 -18.76
C TYR A 442 -0.29 -3.43 -18.77
N LEU A 443 -0.76 -2.85 -19.87
CA LEU A 443 -2.11 -2.30 -19.99
C LEU A 443 -2.84 -2.87 -21.21
N PRO A 444 -3.64 -3.94 -21.05
CA PRO A 444 -4.56 -4.43 -22.07
C PRO A 444 -5.93 -3.77 -21.88
N PRO A 445 -6.37 -2.86 -22.78
CA PRO A 445 -7.67 -2.20 -22.66
C PRO A 445 -8.86 -3.10 -23.01
N PHE A 446 -8.60 -4.17 -23.78
CA PHE A 446 -9.56 -5.15 -24.26
C PHE A 446 -9.35 -6.50 -23.57
N LEU A 447 -10.13 -6.78 -22.55
CA LEU A 447 -9.87 -7.87 -21.60
C LEU A 447 -10.10 -9.28 -22.17
N LEU A 448 -10.74 -9.41 -23.35
CA LEU A 448 -10.84 -10.67 -24.08
C LEU A 448 -9.71 -10.84 -25.13
N ARG A 449 -8.80 -9.88 -25.20
CA ARG A 449 -7.54 -9.93 -25.95
C ARG A 449 -6.43 -9.36 -25.07
N PRO A 450 -6.15 -10.05 -23.94
CA PRO A 450 -5.17 -9.57 -22.97
C PRO A 450 -3.73 -9.53 -23.52
N ASP A 451 -3.48 -10.14 -24.66
CA ASP A 451 -2.25 -10.04 -25.45
C ASP A 451 -2.09 -8.71 -26.20
N LEU A 452 -3.17 -7.97 -26.44
CA LEU A 452 -3.14 -6.62 -27.01
C LEU A 452 -2.92 -5.59 -25.90
N ALA A 453 -1.72 -5.03 -25.80
CA ALA A 453 -1.36 -4.06 -24.78
C ALA A 453 -0.70 -2.81 -25.38
N MET A 454 -0.65 -1.76 -24.55
CA MET A 454 -0.09 -0.47 -24.94
C MET A 454 1.45 -0.49 -24.92
N THR A 455 2.06 0.16 -25.92
CA THR A 455 3.52 0.35 -26.00
C THR A 455 3.88 1.70 -26.60
N LYS A 456 5.07 2.20 -26.24
CA LYS A 456 5.81 3.29 -26.93
C LYS A 456 7.05 2.79 -27.64
N ALA A 457 7.35 1.49 -27.59
CA ALA A 457 8.43 0.87 -28.39
C ALA A 457 8.14 1.02 -29.90
N HIS A 458 9.19 1.15 -30.69
CA HIS A 458 9.11 1.35 -32.15
C HIS A 458 8.74 0.09 -32.93
#